data_a53ae1455e4a4a73359a082e68c07803
#
_entry.id   a53ae1455e4a4a73359a082e68c07803
#
_cell.length_a   1.000
_cell.length_b   1.000
_cell.length_c   1.000
_cell.angle_alpha   90.00
_cell.angle_beta   90.00
_cell.angle_gamma   90.00
#
_symmetry.space_group_name_H-M   'P 1'
#
loop_
_entity.id
_entity.type
_entity.pdbx_description
1 polymer ?
#
loop_
_entity_poly.entity_id
_entity_poly.type
_entity_poly.pdbx_seq_one_letter_code
_entity_poly.pdbx_strand_id
1 'polypeptide(L)'
;MNFKSPINKVWNALTDSDTLAKWIMENNFKPIVGHKCQFRNQQWNLIVDCEVLVVDEPYKLSYTWVGGPINTIVTWTLKQEDETTYLHLEQTGFEKEDQAFNGAKYGWAKMGEELKKVLEEM
;
A
#
# COMPACT_ATOMS: atom_id res chain seq x y z
N MET A 1 10.56 -4.51 -3.93
CA MET A 1 9.95 -5.87 -3.95
C MET A 1 9.79 -6.35 -5.37
N ASN A 2 9.98 -7.64 -5.59
CA ASN A 2 9.89 -8.22 -6.93
C ASN A 2 8.88 -9.37 -6.91
N PHE A 3 7.99 -9.40 -7.91
CA PHE A 3 6.97 -10.43 -8.01
C PHE A 3 6.96 -11.00 -9.43
N LYS A 4 6.89 -12.33 -9.55
CA LYS A 4 6.74 -13.00 -10.84
C LYS A 4 5.26 -13.02 -11.23
N SER A 5 4.70 -11.83 -11.39
CA SER A 5 3.30 -11.62 -11.74
C SER A 5 3.20 -10.45 -12.71
N PRO A 6 2.20 -10.45 -13.61
CA PRO A 6 1.99 -9.32 -14.52
C PRO A 6 1.69 -8.03 -13.74
N ILE A 7 2.10 -6.89 -14.30
CA ILE A 7 1.91 -5.59 -13.66
C ILE A 7 0.44 -5.30 -13.34
N ASN A 8 -0.47 -5.69 -14.21
CA ASN A 8 -1.91 -5.49 -14.01
C ASN A 8 -2.42 -6.27 -12.79
N LYS A 9 -1.88 -7.44 -12.55
CA LYS A 9 -2.24 -8.26 -11.39
C LYS A 9 -1.75 -7.63 -10.09
N VAL A 10 -0.52 -7.10 -10.09
CA VAL A 10 0.04 -6.38 -8.93
C VAL A 10 -0.74 -5.10 -8.69
N TRP A 11 -1.08 -4.36 -9.75
CA TRP A 11 -1.91 -3.16 -9.66
C TRP A 11 -3.26 -3.47 -9.02
N ASN A 12 -3.91 -4.55 -9.45
CA ASN A 12 -5.19 -4.96 -8.87
C ASN A 12 -5.08 -5.24 -7.37
N ALA A 13 -3.98 -5.88 -6.96
CA ALA A 13 -3.72 -6.15 -5.54
C ALA A 13 -3.52 -4.88 -4.71
N LEU A 14 -3.11 -3.78 -5.35
CA LEU A 14 -2.92 -2.46 -4.70
C LEU A 14 -4.19 -1.61 -4.68
N THR A 15 -5.19 -1.93 -5.49
CA THR A 15 -6.35 -1.05 -5.71
C THR A 15 -7.69 -1.70 -5.42
N ASP A 16 -7.78 -3.02 -5.41
CA ASP A 16 -9.01 -3.72 -5.10
C ASP A 16 -9.19 -3.84 -3.59
N SER A 17 -10.29 -3.31 -3.08
CA SER A 17 -10.57 -3.25 -1.64
C SER A 17 -10.54 -4.63 -0.97
N ASP A 18 -11.15 -5.63 -1.59
CA ASP A 18 -11.20 -6.98 -1.04
C ASP A 18 -9.81 -7.62 -1.00
N THR A 19 -9.01 -7.39 -2.04
CA THR A 19 -7.64 -7.90 -2.08
C THR A 19 -6.75 -7.17 -1.09
N LEU A 20 -6.87 -5.86 -0.96
CA LEU A 20 -6.15 -5.06 0.03
C LEU A 20 -6.40 -5.53 1.46
N ALA A 21 -7.63 -5.95 1.74
CA ALA A 21 -7.99 -6.47 3.07
C ALA A 21 -7.22 -7.75 3.42
N LYS A 22 -6.75 -8.49 2.43
CA LYS A 22 -6.01 -9.74 2.63
C LYS A 22 -4.56 -9.52 3.04
N TRP A 23 -3.95 -8.40 2.66
CA TRP A 23 -2.53 -8.18 2.92
C TRP A 23 -2.21 -6.88 3.65
N ILE A 24 -3.11 -5.93 3.70
CA ILE A 24 -2.96 -4.71 4.51
C ILE A 24 -3.94 -4.74 5.68
N MET A 25 -5.16 -4.26 5.45
CA MET A 25 -6.22 -4.17 6.47
C MET A 25 -7.56 -4.01 5.78
N GLU A 26 -8.64 -4.22 6.53
CA GLU A 26 -9.98 -3.89 6.08
C GLU A 26 -10.03 -2.41 5.66
N ASN A 27 -10.73 -2.12 4.55
CA ASN A 27 -10.73 -0.79 3.96
C ASN A 27 -11.93 -0.55 3.05
N ASN A 28 -12.12 0.72 2.67
CA ASN A 28 -13.08 1.12 1.65
C ASN A 28 -12.39 1.87 0.50
N PHE A 29 -11.20 1.44 0.14
CA PHE A 29 -10.36 2.05 -0.88
C PHE A 29 -10.99 1.99 -2.27
N LYS A 30 -10.82 3.08 -3.04
CA LYS A 30 -11.15 3.14 -4.48
C LYS A 30 -10.04 3.92 -5.18
N PRO A 31 -9.57 3.47 -6.36
CA PRO A 31 -8.49 4.15 -7.08
C PRO A 31 -9.01 5.37 -7.86
N ILE A 32 -9.54 6.34 -7.16
CA ILE A 32 -10.11 7.56 -7.73
C ILE A 32 -9.47 8.75 -7.00
N VAL A 33 -8.84 9.65 -7.75
CA VAL A 33 -8.20 10.85 -7.18
C VAL A 33 -9.24 11.66 -6.40
N GLY A 34 -8.88 12.03 -5.17
CA GLY A 34 -9.76 12.75 -4.26
C GLY A 34 -10.64 11.89 -3.39
N HIS A 35 -10.70 10.58 -3.66
CA HIS A 35 -11.47 9.66 -2.82
C HIS A 35 -10.85 9.57 -1.43
N LYS A 36 -11.68 9.73 -0.40
CA LYS A 36 -11.27 9.60 1.00
C LYS A 36 -11.70 8.24 1.52
N CYS A 37 -10.75 7.51 2.09
CA CYS A 37 -10.98 6.16 2.59
C CYS A 37 -10.30 5.96 3.93
N GLN A 38 -10.59 4.81 4.55
CA GLN A 38 -9.97 4.41 5.80
C GLN A 38 -9.51 2.97 5.71
N PHE A 39 -8.36 2.70 6.31
CA PHE A 39 -7.90 1.34 6.62
C PHE A 39 -8.09 1.12 8.12
N ARG A 40 -8.67 -0.02 8.49
CA ARG A 40 -9.02 -0.31 9.89
C ARG A 40 -8.53 -1.68 10.31
N ASN A 41 -7.91 -1.72 11.48
CA ASN A 41 -7.55 -2.97 12.14
C ASN A 41 -8.14 -2.95 13.55
N GLN A 42 -9.19 -3.72 13.77
CA GLN A 42 -9.90 -3.77 15.05
C GLN A 42 -9.04 -4.39 16.15
N GLN A 43 -8.24 -5.39 15.81
CA GLN A 43 -7.38 -6.07 16.77
C GLN A 43 -6.36 -5.11 17.40
N TRP A 44 -5.87 -4.17 16.63
CA TRP A 44 -4.87 -3.19 17.05
C TRP A 44 -5.48 -1.83 17.40
N ASN A 45 -6.82 -1.69 17.25
CA ASN A 45 -7.53 -0.43 17.40
C ASN A 45 -6.89 0.68 16.57
N LEU A 46 -6.53 0.34 15.34
CA LEU A 46 -5.83 1.23 14.42
C LEU A 46 -6.78 1.69 13.32
N ILE A 47 -6.81 3.01 13.10
CA ILE A 47 -7.53 3.62 11.98
C ILE A 47 -6.55 4.51 11.24
N VAL A 48 -6.43 4.31 9.93
CA VAL A 48 -5.60 5.12 9.06
C VAL A 48 -6.51 5.83 8.05
N ASP A 49 -6.44 7.16 8.03
CA ASP A 49 -7.18 7.96 7.06
C ASP A 49 -6.32 8.20 5.83
N CYS A 50 -6.94 8.05 4.65
CA CYS A 50 -6.26 8.20 3.38
C CYS A 50 -7.06 9.08 2.43
N GLU A 51 -6.36 9.84 1.61
CA GLU A 51 -6.94 10.53 0.45
C GLU A 51 -6.09 10.19 -0.76
N VAL A 52 -6.72 9.73 -1.83
CA VAL A 52 -6.02 9.34 -3.06
C VAL A 52 -5.54 10.60 -3.79
N LEU A 53 -4.25 10.67 -4.06
CA LEU A 53 -3.60 11.84 -4.67
C LEU A 53 -3.24 11.62 -6.13
N VAL A 54 -2.74 10.43 -6.49
CA VAL A 54 -2.29 10.10 -7.85
C VAL A 54 -2.76 8.70 -8.22
N VAL A 55 -3.36 8.57 -9.40
CA VAL A 55 -3.69 7.28 -10.00
C VAL A 55 -3.21 7.30 -11.45
N ASP A 56 -2.09 6.65 -11.71
CA ASP A 56 -1.52 6.46 -13.04
C ASP A 56 -1.39 4.97 -13.28
N GLU A 57 -2.50 4.35 -13.67
CA GLU A 57 -2.61 2.90 -13.84
C GLU A 57 -1.78 2.42 -15.01
N PRO A 58 -1.00 1.36 -14.89
CA PRO A 58 -0.71 0.56 -13.71
C PRO A 58 0.64 0.90 -13.07
N TYR A 59 1.14 2.13 -13.22
CA TYR A 59 2.52 2.51 -12.92
C TYR A 59 2.71 3.23 -11.59
N LYS A 60 1.73 4.03 -11.16
CA LYS A 60 1.91 4.85 -9.97
C LYS A 60 0.61 5.07 -9.21
N LEU A 61 0.67 4.89 -7.90
CA LEU A 61 -0.44 5.13 -6.98
C LEU A 61 0.10 5.88 -5.77
N SER A 62 -0.53 6.99 -5.40
CA SER A 62 -0.15 7.75 -4.23
C SER A 62 -1.37 8.17 -3.42
N TYR A 63 -1.27 8.08 -2.10
CA TYR A 63 -2.32 8.51 -1.18
C TYR A 63 -1.72 8.92 0.16
N THR A 64 -2.46 9.71 0.91
CA THR A 64 -2.06 10.08 2.27
C THR A 64 -2.24 8.87 3.19
N TRP A 65 -1.41 8.81 4.24
CA TRP A 65 -1.46 7.75 5.24
C TRP A 65 -1.33 8.41 6.60
N VAL A 66 -2.48 8.65 7.25
CA VAL A 66 -2.57 9.45 8.47
C VAL A 66 -3.24 8.64 9.58
N GLY A 67 -2.51 8.44 10.68
CA GLY A 67 -3.07 7.71 11.82
C GLY A 67 -2.22 7.92 13.05
N GLY A 68 -2.83 8.27 14.18
CA GLY A 68 -2.11 8.57 15.41
C GLY A 68 -1.07 9.68 15.19
N PRO A 69 0.20 9.44 15.54
CA PRO A 69 1.26 10.44 15.33
C PRO A 69 1.79 10.47 13.89
N ILE A 70 1.30 9.58 13.01
CA ILE A 70 1.80 9.43 11.64
C ILE A 70 0.98 10.30 10.70
N ASN A 71 1.66 11.18 9.95
CA ASN A 71 1.06 12.01 8.92
C ASN A 71 2.00 11.98 7.71
N THR A 72 1.75 11.02 6.82
CA THR A 72 2.68 10.68 5.74
C THR A 72 1.96 10.54 4.41
N ILE A 73 2.75 10.41 3.35
CA ILE A 73 2.27 10.08 2.00
C ILE A 73 2.93 8.78 1.57
N VAL A 74 2.11 7.84 1.12
CA VAL A 74 2.57 6.56 0.57
C VAL A 74 2.50 6.63 -0.95
N THR A 75 3.59 6.26 -1.60
CA THR A 75 3.66 6.21 -3.07
C THR A 75 4.16 4.84 -3.50
N TRP A 76 3.37 4.18 -4.34
CA TRP A 76 3.71 2.92 -4.99
C TRP A 76 4.09 3.19 -6.43
N THR A 77 5.23 2.67 -6.85
CA THR A 77 5.71 2.75 -8.24
C THR A 77 5.94 1.35 -8.76
N LEU A 78 5.40 1.06 -9.94
CA LEU A 78 5.47 -0.27 -10.54
C LEU A 78 6.20 -0.20 -11.89
N LYS A 79 7.06 -1.20 -12.12
CA LYS A 79 7.76 -1.35 -13.39
C LYS A 79 7.77 -2.83 -13.75
N GLN A 80 7.40 -3.15 -14.98
CA GLN A 80 7.47 -4.53 -15.47
C GLN A 80 8.67 -4.71 -16.39
N GLU A 81 9.46 -5.75 -16.12
CA GLU A 81 10.55 -6.19 -16.97
C GLU A 81 10.39 -7.70 -17.17
N ASP A 82 10.16 -8.11 -18.41
CA ASP A 82 9.88 -9.49 -18.77
C ASP A 82 8.66 -10.03 -17.99
N GLU A 83 8.83 -11.08 -17.19
CA GLU A 83 7.75 -11.67 -16.39
C GLU A 83 7.73 -11.17 -14.95
N THR A 84 8.57 -10.20 -14.62
CA THR A 84 8.73 -9.71 -13.25
C THR A 84 8.21 -8.27 -13.13
N THR A 85 7.41 -8.03 -12.09
CA THR A 85 6.99 -6.68 -11.72
C THR A 85 7.79 -6.22 -10.52
N TYR A 86 8.43 -5.07 -10.65
CA TYR A 86 9.17 -4.41 -9.57
C TYR A 86 8.25 -3.40 -8.91
N LEU A 87 8.05 -3.56 -7.61
CA LEU A 87 7.20 -2.67 -6.81
C LEU A 87 8.08 -1.90 -5.83
N HIS A 88 8.03 -0.59 -5.91
CA HIS A 88 8.76 0.30 -5.02
C HIS A 88 7.77 1.06 -4.14
N LEU A 89 8.02 1.05 -2.84
CA LEU A 89 7.24 1.82 -1.86
C LEU A 89 8.10 2.95 -1.33
N GLU A 90 7.51 4.15 -1.34
CA GLU A 90 8.10 5.32 -0.69
C GLU A 90 7.06 5.89 0.27
N GLN A 91 7.44 6.07 1.52
CA GLN A 91 6.60 6.73 2.52
C GLN A 91 7.35 7.95 3.02
N THR A 92 6.80 9.13 2.75
CA THR A 92 7.43 10.42 3.07
C THR A 92 6.62 11.19 4.10
N GLY A 93 7.27 12.13 4.80
CA GLY A 93 6.62 12.95 5.81
C GLY A 93 7.02 12.64 7.24
N PHE A 94 7.90 11.66 7.45
CA PHE A 94 8.48 11.43 8.77
C PHE A 94 9.49 12.53 9.08
N GLU A 95 9.33 13.17 10.22
CA GLU A 95 10.23 14.25 10.64
C GLU A 95 11.61 13.74 11.08
N LYS A 96 11.65 12.48 11.54
CA LYS A 96 12.88 11.83 12.00
C LYS A 96 12.72 10.31 12.00
N GLU A 97 13.85 9.61 12.02
CA GLU A 97 13.89 8.14 12.11
C GLU A 97 13.65 7.70 13.54
N ASP A 98 12.42 7.88 14.02
CA ASP A 98 12.03 7.50 15.37
C ASP A 98 11.31 6.13 15.36
N GLN A 99 10.67 5.80 16.47
CA GLN A 99 9.94 4.55 16.64
C GLN A 99 8.81 4.38 15.60
N ALA A 100 8.13 5.47 15.24
CA ALA A 100 7.06 5.41 14.25
C ALA A 100 7.62 5.08 12.86
N PHE A 101 8.76 5.68 12.48
CA PHE A 101 9.44 5.39 11.22
C PHE A 101 9.87 3.93 11.16
N ASN A 102 10.53 3.42 12.21
CA ASN A 102 11.00 2.04 12.26
C ASN A 102 9.85 1.04 12.28
N GLY A 103 8.77 1.36 12.98
CA GLY A 103 7.57 0.52 13.00
C GLY A 103 6.91 0.42 11.65
N ALA A 104 6.81 1.54 10.92
CA ALA A 104 6.25 1.56 9.57
C ALA A 104 7.10 0.72 8.60
N LYS A 105 8.43 0.87 8.67
CA LYS A 105 9.36 0.09 7.83
C LYS A 105 9.20 -1.41 8.05
N TYR A 106 9.12 -1.82 9.30
CA TYR A 106 8.89 -3.23 9.67
C TYR A 106 7.53 -3.72 9.18
N GLY A 107 6.48 -2.91 9.39
CA GLY A 107 5.12 -3.24 8.99
C GLY A 107 4.99 -3.45 7.48
N TRP A 108 5.57 -2.57 6.68
CA TRP A 108 5.53 -2.69 5.22
C TRP A 108 6.30 -3.90 4.72
N ALA A 109 7.43 -4.24 5.34
CA ALA A 109 8.18 -5.44 4.98
C ALA A 109 7.34 -6.70 5.21
N LYS A 110 6.63 -6.76 6.33
CA LYS A 110 5.75 -7.88 6.65
C LYS A 110 4.53 -7.95 5.73
N MET A 111 3.94 -6.81 5.42
CA MET A 111 2.82 -6.72 4.46
C MET A 111 3.26 -7.16 3.07
N GLY A 112 4.50 -6.87 2.67
CA GLY A 112 5.05 -7.32 1.39
C GLY A 112 5.10 -8.83 1.27
N GLU A 113 5.42 -9.54 2.35
CA GLU A 113 5.39 -11.00 2.40
C GLU A 113 3.97 -11.54 2.21
N GLU A 114 2.99 -10.91 2.83
CA GLU A 114 1.58 -11.28 2.67
C GLU A 114 1.09 -10.99 1.24
N LEU A 115 1.53 -9.89 0.64
CA LEU A 115 1.21 -9.55 -0.73
C LEU A 115 1.71 -10.64 -1.70
N LYS A 116 2.90 -11.16 -1.47
CA LYS A 116 3.45 -12.25 -2.27
C LYS A 116 2.55 -13.47 -2.23
N LYS A 117 2.07 -13.84 -1.04
CA LYS A 117 1.15 -14.98 -0.88
C LYS A 117 -0.16 -14.75 -1.61
N VAL A 118 -0.72 -13.54 -1.51
CA VAL A 118 -1.96 -13.18 -2.20
C VAL A 118 -1.81 -13.29 -3.71
N LEU A 119 -0.69 -12.82 -4.26
CA LEU A 119 -0.41 -12.89 -5.69
C LEU A 119 -0.26 -14.33 -6.19
N GLU A 120 0.32 -15.20 -5.37
CA GLU A 120 0.47 -16.62 -5.71
C GLU A 120 -0.87 -17.35 -5.72
N GLU A 121 -1.85 -16.89 -4.94
CA GLU A 121 -3.18 -17.51 -4.85
C GLU A 121 -4.15 -16.99 -5.92
N MET A 122 -3.82 -15.90 -6.58
CA MET A 122 -4.68 -15.25 -7.59
C MET A 122 -4.65 -15.97 -8.95
#